data_e47110ee27917d7aacb62e36d2204f48
#
_entry.id   e47110ee27917d7aacb62e36d2204f48
#
_cell.length_a   1.000
_cell.length_b   1.000
_cell.length_c   1.000
_cell.angle_alpha   90.00
_cell.angle_beta   90.00
_cell.angle_gamma   90.00
#
_symmetry.space_group_name_H-M   'P 1'
#
loop_
_entity.id
_entity.type
_entity.pdbx_description
1 polymer ?
#
loop_
_entity_poly.entity_id
_entity_poly.type
_entity_poly.pdbx_seq_one_letter_code
_entity_poly.pdbx_strand_id
1 'polypeptide(L)'
;MSTPSNNEEFLQAVFAGLTEPHRPFVLGFDGKPKDRKAWGGNPWQFGKTSTENTSQNWYFTLAVYAPDDGYHRQEKHCAGVFGVMLDDVGTKALPLERLAACPPSIVIETSDGNFQATYLFDEVQTDLSRVKALNQSMVEAGMCDPGAKSPPTRWGRLPFASNGKTDPAFECKLVEFHPERRYTIDRKSTR
;
A
#
# COMPACT_ATOMS: atom_id res chain seq x y z
N MET A 1 13.75 1.94 -13.87
CA MET A 1 12.91 0.76 -14.16
C MET A 1 11.81 1.17 -15.13
N SER A 2 11.32 0.23 -15.98
CA SER A 2 10.13 0.49 -16.82
C SER A 2 8.88 0.60 -15.96
N THR A 3 7.90 1.38 -16.42
CA THR A 3 6.57 1.42 -15.79
C THR A 3 5.94 0.02 -15.89
N PRO A 4 5.37 -0.53 -14.81
CA PRO A 4 4.74 -1.84 -14.84
C PRO A 4 3.49 -1.84 -15.71
N SER A 5 3.22 -2.95 -16.35
CA SER A 5 2.05 -3.16 -17.22
C SER A 5 0.92 -3.94 -16.53
N ASN A 6 1.20 -4.51 -15.34
CA ASN A 6 0.26 -5.32 -14.57
C ASN A 6 0.60 -5.29 -13.07
N ASN A 7 -0.30 -5.84 -12.25
CA ASN A 7 -0.14 -5.88 -10.80
C ASN A 7 1.06 -6.73 -10.34
N GLU A 8 1.43 -7.75 -11.08
CA GLU A 8 2.55 -8.62 -10.70
C GLU A 8 3.89 -7.90 -10.83
N GLU A 9 4.12 -7.22 -11.96
CA GLU A 9 5.30 -6.36 -12.17
C GLU A 9 5.35 -5.21 -11.14
N PHE A 10 4.19 -4.62 -10.83
CA PHE A 10 4.09 -3.61 -9.79
C PHE A 10 4.53 -4.15 -8.42
N LEU A 11 3.99 -5.29 -8.00
CA LEU A 11 4.32 -5.91 -6.71
C LEU A 11 5.79 -6.33 -6.64
N GLN A 12 6.35 -6.86 -7.73
CA GLN A 12 7.79 -7.18 -7.80
C GLN A 12 8.68 -5.96 -7.54
N ALA A 13 8.34 -4.82 -8.14
CA ALA A 13 9.12 -3.61 -7.98
C ALA A 13 8.96 -3.02 -6.55
N VAL A 14 7.76 -3.04 -5.98
CA VAL A 14 7.49 -2.59 -4.61
C VAL A 14 8.29 -3.42 -3.60
N PHE A 15 8.27 -4.75 -3.77
CA PHE A 15 8.91 -5.71 -2.88
C PHE A 15 10.31 -6.14 -3.36
N ALA A 16 10.98 -5.31 -4.15
CA ALA A 16 12.39 -5.55 -4.50
C ALA A 16 13.22 -5.69 -3.21
N GLY A 17 13.95 -6.83 -3.10
CA GLY A 17 14.70 -7.17 -1.88
C GLY A 17 13.89 -7.95 -0.82
N LEU A 18 12.64 -8.34 -1.11
CA LEU A 18 11.90 -9.26 -0.25
C LEU A 18 12.65 -10.59 -0.11
N THR A 19 12.84 -11.02 1.13
CA THR A 19 13.51 -12.26 1.46
C THR A 19 12.53 -13.34 1.91
N GLU A 20 12.78 -14.57 1.48
CA GLU A 20 12.06 -15.74 1.97
C GLU A 20 12.27 -15.92 3.50
N PRO A 21 11.28 -16.41 4.25
CA PRO A 21 9.97 -16.87 3.78
C PRO A 21 8.86 -15.81 3.85
N HIS A 22 9.19 -14.53 4.02
CA HIS A 22 8.21 -13.47 4.24
C HIS A 22 7.30 -13.25 3.02
N ARG A 23 6.03 -12.90 3.26
CA ARG A 23 5.03 -12.63 2.20
C ARG A 23 4.20 -11.39 2.53
N PRO A 24 4.00 -10.48 1.56
CA PRO A 24 2.90 -9.51 1.62
C PRO A 24 1.58 -10.23 1.35
N PHE A 25 0.47 -9.56 1.63
CA PHE A 25 -0.86 -10.08 1.29
C PHE A 25 -1.48 -9.32 0.13
N VAL A 26 -2.26 -10.03 -0.67
CA VAL A 26 -3.15 -9.47 -1.68
C VAL A 26 -4.59 -9.93 -1.44
N LEU A 27 -5.55 -9.12 -1.88
CA LEU A 27 -6.97 -9.41 -1.73
C LEU A 27 -7.70 -8.94 -2.98
N GLY A 28 -8.30 -9.87 -3.73
CA GLY A 28 -9.16 -9.62 -4.88
C GLY A 28 -10.60 -10.00 -4.56
N PHE A 29 -11.58 -9.20 -5.02
CA PHE A 29 -12.99 -9.55 -4.93
C PHE A 29 -13.86 -8.68 -5.84
N ASP A 30 -15.04 -9.22 -6.18
CA ASP A 30 -16.07 -8.55 -6.96
C ASP A 30 -17.04 -7.76 -6.05
N GLY A 31 -17.73 -6.78 -6.65
CA GLY A 31 -18.78 -6.02 -5.99
C GLY A 31 -18.28 -4.85 -5.14
N LYS A 32 -19.17 -4.32 -4.30
CA LYS A 32 -18.89 -3.08 -3.55
C LYS A 32 -18.09 -3.36 -2.27
N PRO A 33 -16.99 -2.63 -2.01
CA PRO A 33 -16.18 -2.81 -0.80
C PRO A 33 -16.96 -2.69 0.51
N LYS A 34 -18.00 -1.83 0.57
CA LYS A 34 -18.85 -1.64 1.75
C LYS A 34 -19.65 -2.87 2.14
N ASP A 35 -19.95 -3.74 1.17
CA ASP A 35 -20.78 -4.94 1.38
C ASP A 35 -19.93 -6.15 1.82
N ARG A 36 -18.59 -6.00 1.79
CA ARG A 36 -17.66 -7.06 2.14
C ARG A 36 -17.53 -7.24 3.65
N LYS A 37 -17.84 -8.45 4.14
CA LYS A 37 -17.75 -8.80 5.56
C LYS A 37 -16.35 -9.22 6.01
N ALA A 38 -15.59 -9.90 5.14
CA ALA A 38 -14.28 -10.47 5.48
C ALA A 38 -13.14 -9.83 4.65
N TRP A 39 -12.15 -9.29 5.32
CA TRP A 39 -10.97 -8.62 4.73
C TRP A 39 -9.69 -9.44 4.96
N GLY A 40 -9.74 -10.75 4.73
CA GLY A 40 -8.63 -11.68 4.93
C GLY A 40 -7.50 -11.44 3.92
N GLY A 41 -7.65 -11.96 2.72
CA GLY A 41 -6.62 -11.97 1.68
C GLY A 41 -5.73 -13.21 1.73
N ASN A 42 -4.82 -13.30 0.76
CA ASN A 42 -3.90 -14.41 0.58
C ASN A 42 -2.45 -13.91 0.58
N PRO A 43 -1.51 -14.70 1.10
CA PRO A 43 -0.09 -14.38 0.96
C PRO A 43 0.28 -14.38 -0.53
N TRP A 44 0.93 -13.30 -0.96
CA TRP A 44 1.36 -13.18 -2.35
C TRP A 44 2.74 -13.79 -2.55
N GLN A 45 2.88 -14.53 -3.63
CA GLN A 45 4.15 -15.03 -4.12
C GLN A 45 4.19 -14.89 -5.64
N PHE A 46 5.29 -14.32 -6.14
CA PHE A 46 5.53 -14.15 -7.58
C PHE A 46 5.30 -15.44 -8.36
N GLY A 47 4.60 -15.36 -9.48
CA GLY A 47 4.29 -16.48 -10.36
C GLY A 47 3.34 -17.55 -9.78
N LYS A 48 2.83 -17.35 -8.55
CA LYS A 48 1.92 -18.31 -7.89
C LYS A 48 0.58 -17.74 -7.48
N THR A 49 0.53 -16.45 -7.19
CA THR A 49 -0.70 -15.77 -6.76
C THR A 49 -1.16 -14.82 -7.84
N SER A 50 -2.17 -15.19 -8.61
CA SER A 50 -2.67 -14.36 -9.72
C SER A 50 -3.39 -13.11 -9.20
N THR A 51 -3.08 -11.97 -9.83
CA THR A 51 -3.75 -10.67 -9.63
C THR A 51 -4.20 -10.08 -10.98
N GLU A 52 -4.44 -10.94 -11.99
CA GLU A 52 -4.64 -10.53 -13.38
C GLU A 52 -6.02 -9.95 -13.69
N ASN A 53 -7.06 -10.33 -12.92
CA ASN A 53 -8.41 -9.86 -13.18
C ASN A 53 -8.60 -8.41 -12.77
N THR A 54 -8.33 -7.48 -13.67
CA THR A 54 -8.39 -6.03 -13.43
C THR A 54 -9.81 -5.49 -13.19
N SER A 55 -10.86 -6.27 -13.47
CA SER A 55 -12.24 -5.88 -13.17
C SER A 55 -12.60 -6.01 -11.68
N GLN A 56 -11.75 -6.67 -10.90
CA GLN A 56 -11.93 -6.82 -9.46
C GLN A 56 -11.36 -5.65 -8.66
N ASN A 57 -11.90 -5.48 -7.44
CA ASN A 57 -11.21 -4.70 -6.42
C ASN A 57 -9.97 -5.45 -5.98
N TRP A 58 -8.79 -4.91 -6.22
CA TRP A 58 -7.54 -5.48 -5.75
C TRP A 58 -6.87 -4.61 -4.71
N TYR A 59 -6.39 -5.26 -3.67
CA TYR A 59 -5.66 -4.63 -2.58
C TYR A 59 -4.37 -5.40 -2.26
N PHE A 60 -3.40 -4.69 -1.67
CA PHE A 60 -2.16 -5.27 -1.17
C PHE A 60 -1.75 -4.63 0.15
N THR A 61 -0.85 -5.27 0.89
CA THR A 61 -0.24 -4.71 2.10
C THR A 61 1.19 -4.28 1.79
N LEU A 62 1.68 -3.16 2.36
CA LEU A 62 3.11 -2.82 2.36
C LEU A 62 3.88 -3.59 3.46
N ALA A 63 3.17 -4.20 4.37
CA ALA A 63 3.71 -5.09 5.38
C ALA A 63 3.91 -6.51 4.81
N VAL A 64 4.95 -7.17 5.30
CA VAL A 64 5.23 -8.58 5.04
C VAL A 64 5.15 -9.38 6.33
N TYR A 65 4.77 -10.64 6.21
CA TYR A 65 4.45 -11.49 7.35
C TYR A 65 5.29 -12.75 7.32
N ALA A 66 5.76 -13.16 8.51
CA ALA A 66 6.41 -14.44 8.69
C ALA A 66 5.38 -15.58 8.76
N PRO A 67 5.74 -16.79 8.30
CA PRO A 67 4.91 -17.96 8.52
C PRO A 67 4.95 -18.38 10.00
N ASP A 68 3.77 -18.66 10.57
CA ASP A 68 3.57 -19.21 11.90
C ASP A 68 2.24 -19.98 11.86
N ASP A 69 2.31 -21.29 11.76
CA ASP A 69 1.14 -22.12 11.44
C ASP A 69 0.31 -21.55 10.27
N GLY A 70 1.02 -21.27 9.15
CA GLY A 70 0.51 -20.54 7.99
C GLY A 70 0.85 -19.05 8.01
N TYR A 71 0.26 -18.30 7.08
CA TYR A 71 0.43 -16.85 6.99
C TYR A 71 -0.81 -16.13 7.51
N HIS A 72 -0.61 -15.19 8.42
CA HIS A 72 -1.69 -14.41 9.00
C HIS A 72 -1.42 -12.91 8.89
N ARG A 73 -2.36 -12.17 8.30
CA ARG A 73 -2.31 -10.70 8.22
C ARG A 73 -2.72 -10.07 9.56
N GLN A 74 -1.85 -10.23 10.55
CA GLN A 74 -1.99 -9.67 11.89
C GLN A 74 -0.69 -9.02 12.31
N GLU A 75 -0.76 -7.95 13.10
CA GLU A 75 0.43 -7.20 13.53
C GLU A 75 1.47 -8.08 14.22
N LYS A 76 1.05 -9.01 15.06
CA LYS A 76 1.96 -9.92 15.78
C LYS A 76 2.79 -10.85 14.87
N HIS A 77 2.36 -11.06 13.62
CA HIS A 77 3.06 -11.85 12.60
C HIS A 77 3.77 -10.97 11.57
N CYS A 78 3.70 -9.62 11.72
CA CYS A 78 4.37 -8.69 10.81
C CYS A 78 5.89 -8.77 11.02
N ALA A 79 6.59 -9.20 9.98
CA ALA A 79 8.06 -9.30 9.97
C ALA A 79 8.73 -7.99 9.55
N GLY A 80 8.00 -7.09 8.91
CA GLY A 80 8.50 -5.77 8.52
C GLY A 80 7.56 -5.04 7.58
N VAL A 81 7.89 -3.79 7.30
CA VAL A 81 7.09 -2.89 6.46
C VAL A 81 8.00 -2.25 5.41
N PHE A 82 7.59 -2.27 4.14
CA PHE A 82 8.34 -1.74 3.00
C PHE A 82 8.11 -0.25 2.75
N GLY A 83 7.12 0.35 3.39
CA GLY A 83 6.78 1.77 3.21
C GLY A 83 5.56 2.21 4.00
N VAL A 84 5.22 3.48 3.88
CA VAL A 84 3.98 4.05 4.40
C VAL A 84 3.12 4.57 3.25
N MET A 85 1.82 4.59 3.45
CA MET A 85 0.85 4.98 2.44
C MET A 85 -0.08 6.07 3.00
N LEU A 86 -0.11 7.21 2.31
CA LEU A 86 -1.12 8.24 2.51
C LEU A 86 -2.38 7.87 1.73
N ASP A 87 -3.53 8.09 2.31
CA ASP A 87 -4.83 7.82 1.70
C ASP A 87 -5.67 9.09 1.64
N ASP A 88 -6.63 9.11 0.71
CA ASP A 88 -7.54 10.22 0.46
C ASP A 88 -6.84 11.56 0.16
N VAL A 89 -5.61 11.50 -0.41
CA VAL A 89 -4.88 12.67 -0.93
C VAL A 89 -5.70 13.29 -2.08
N GLY A 90 -5.82 14.62 -2.08
CA GLY A 90 -6.63 15.35 -3.06
C GLY A 90 -8.10 15.50 -2.68
N THR A 91 -8.58 14.78 -1.66
CA THR A 91 -9.99 14.86 -1.20
C THR A 91 -10.11 15.21 0.27
N LYS A 92 -9.92 14.26 1.19
CA LYS A 92 -10.01 14.49 2.63
C LYS A 92 -8.67 14.92 3.26
N ALA A 93 -7.55 14.52 2.66
CA ALA A 93 -6.21 14.95 3.04
C ALA A 93 -5.73 16.11 2.16
N LEU A 94 -4.45 16.49 2.31
CA LEU A 94 -3.87 17.60 1.56
C LEU A 94 -3.95 17.39 0.03
N PRO A 95 -3.96 18.46 -0.77
CA PRO A 95 -3.88 18.38 -2.23
C PRO A 95 -2.58 17.70 -2.69
N LEU A 96 -2.66 16.95 -3.80
CA LEU A 96 -1.55 16.17 -4.34
C LEU A 96 -0.29 17.03 -4.59
N GLU A 97 -0.45 18.26 -5.05
CA GLU A 97 0.63 19.21 -5.36
C GLU A 97 1.49 19.54 -4.13
N ARG A 98 0.92 19.42 -2.93
CA ARG A 98 1.66 19.65 -1.67
C ARG A 98 2.72 18.57 -1.42
N LEU A 99 2.61 17.41 -2.05
CA LEU A 99 3.61 16.35 -1.98
C LEU A 99 4.87 16.64 -2.82
N ALA A 100 4.85 17.66 -3.68
CA ALA A 100 5.99 18.00 -4.54
C ALA A 100 7.28 18.35 -3.76
N ALA A 101 7.17 18.84 -2.51
CA ALA A 101 8.32 19.13 -1.65
C ALA A 101 9.04 17.86 -1.15
N CYS A 102 8.30 16.74 -1.07
CA CYS A 102 8.81 15.41 -0.75
C CYS A 102 8.02 14.41 -1.61
N PRO A 103 8.41 14.21 -2.88
CA PRO A 103 7.60 13.47 -3.84
C PRO A 103 7.51 11.98 -3.45
N PRO A 104 6.31 11.37 -3.49
CA PRO A 104 6.15 9.96 -3.17
C PRO A 104 6.87 9.05 -4.17
N SER A 105 7.13 7.82 -3.78
CA SER A 105 7.67 6.78 -4.68
C SER A 105 6.62 6.35 -5.71
N ILE A 106 5.35 6.29 -5.30
CA ILE A 106 4.25 5.78 -6.12
C ILE A 106 3.00 6.61 -5.83
N VAL A 107 2.25 6.95 -6.89
CA VAL A 107 0.93 7.57 -6.79
C VAL A 107 -0.07 6.75 -7.61
N ILE A 108 -1.17 6.38 -6.97
CA ILE A 108 -2.30 5.66 -7.60
C ILE A 108 -3.56 6.50 -7.45
N GLU A 109 -4.22 6.84 -8.55
CA GLU A 109 -5.58 7.40 -8.53
C GLU A 109 -6.57 6.27 -8.27
N THR A 110 -7.26 6.31 -7.14
CA THR A 110 -8.16 5.24 -6.68
C THR A 110 -9.64 5.54 -6.90
N SER A 111 -9.97 6.80 -7.11
CA SER A 111 -11.25 7.34 -7.60
C SER A 111 -10.98 8.75 -8.10
N ASP A 112 -11.92 9.35 -8.80
CA ASP A 112 -11.76 10.66 -9.45
C ASP A 112 -11.21 11.71 -8.47
N GLY A 113 -10.00 12.23 -8.76
CA GLY A 113 -9.30 13.20 -7.94
C GLY A 113 -8.86 12.70 -6.55
N ASN A 114 -8.95 11.41 -6.26
CA ASN A 114 -8.57 10.83 -4.98
C ASN A 114 -7.38 9.86 -5.15
N PHE A 115 -6.30 10.12 -4.41
CA PHE A 115 -5.04 9.42 -4.60
C PHE A 115 -4.58 8.68 -3.34
N GLN A 116 -3.88 7.57 -3.58
CA GLN A 116 -2.99 6.95 -2.61
C GLN A 116 -1.54 7.25 -2.99
N ALA A 117 -0.78 7.83 -2.07
CA ALA A 117 0.62 8.14 -2.25
C ALA A 117 1.48 7.28 -1.33
N THR A 118 2.43 6.53 -1.89
CA THR A 118 3.29 5.59 -1.16
C THR A 118 4.71 6.10 -1.11
N TYR A 119 5.29 6.09 0.10
CA TYR A 119 6.71 6.32 0.35
C TYR A 119 7.36 4.99 0.70
N LEU A 120 8.16 4.46 -0.22
CA LEU A 120 8.91 3.22 0.00
C LEU A 120 10.15 3.51 0.86
N PHE A 121 10.47 2.60 1.76
CA PHE A 121 11.68 2.68 2.57
C PHE A 121 12.88 2.08 1.81
N ASP A 122 14.05 2.62 2.08
CA ASP A 122 15.34 2.11 1.58
C ASP A 122 15.67 0.73 2.17
N GLU A 123 15.27 0.49 3.41
CA GLU A 123 15.39 -0.79 4.12
C GLU A 123 14.03 -1.20 4.71
N VAL A 124 13.79 -2.50 4.78
CA VAL A 124 12.59 -3.05 5.43
C VAL A 124 12.59 -2.66 6.90
N GLN A 125 11.56 -1.95 7.35
CA GLN A 125 11.46 -1.50 8.73
C GLN A 125 10.83 -2.58 9.61
N THR A 126 11.62 -3.10 10.54
CA THR A 126 11.17 -4.11 11.53
C THR A 126 10.72 -3.50 12.85
N ASP A 127 11.10 -2.25 13.14
CA ASP A 127 10.59 -1.49 14.28
C ASP A 127 9.21 -0.91 13.93
N LEU A 128 8.16 -1.67 14.22
CA LEU A 128 6.78 -1.30 13.94
C LEU A 128 6.32 -0.09 14.75
N SER A 129 6.89 0.15 15.93
CA SER A 129 6.55 1.31 16.76
C SER A 129 6.95 2.60 16.06
N ARG A 130 8.10 2.59 15.44
CA ARG A 130 8.65 3.71 14.67
C ARG A 130 7.83 4.00 13.41
N VAL A 131 7.45 2.96 12.67
CA VAL A 131 6.58 3.09 11.49
C VAL A 131 5.22 3.67 11.89
N LYS A 132 4.64 3.21 13.00
CA LYS A 132 3.38 3.75 13.52
C LYS A 132 3.50 5.21 13.95
N ALA A 133 4.59 5.58 14.62
CA ALA A 133 4.84 6.96 15.02
C ALA A 133 4.95 7.89 13.80
N LEU A 134 5.68 7.47 12.76
CA LEU A 134 5.76 8.21 11.50
C LEU A 134 4.37 8.39 10.86
N ASN A 135 3.60 7.30 10.73
CA ASN A 135 2.25 7.36 10.17
C ASN A 135 1.32 8.28 11.00
N GLN A 136 1.42 8.23 12.32
CA GLN A 136 0.65 9.11 13.20
C GLN A 136 1.01 10.58 12.98
N SER A 137 2.30 10.90 12.86
CA SER A 137 2.75 12.27 12.55
C SER A 137 2.24 12.77 11.20
N MET A 138 2.18 11.90 10.17
CA MET A 138 1.60 12.23 8.87
C MET A 138 0.09 12.53 8.96
N VAL A 139 -0.65 11.74 9.76
CA VAL A 139 -2.07 11.98 10.03
C VAL A 139 -2.28 13.31 10.76
N GLU A 140 -1.50 13.60 11.79
CA GLU A 140 -1.58 14.84 12.57
C GLU A 140 -1.23 16.06 11.73
N ALA A 141 -0.32 15.91 10.75
CA ALA A 141 0.01 16.95 9.79
C ALA A 141 -1.05 17.12 8.67
N GLY A 142 -2.15 16.37 8.70
CA GLY A 142 -3.20 16.42 7.68
C GLY A 142 -2.81 15.81 6.33
N MET A 143 -1.73 15.04 6.29
CA MET A 143 -1.23 14.42 5.05
C MET A 143 -2.00 13.16 4.66
N CYS A 144 -2.75 12.57 5.58
CA CYS A 144 -3.44 11.30 5.40
C CYS A 144 -4.78 11.29 6.13
N ASP A 145 -5.77 10.56 5.61
CA ASP A 145 -7.04 10.35 6.32
C ASP A 145 -6.77 9.82 7.75
N PRO A 146 -7.39 10.41 8.79
CA PRO A 146 -7.27 9.92 10.18
C PRO A 146 -7.67 8.44 10.37
N GLY A 147 -8.48 7.87 9.48
CA GLY A 147 -8.80 6.44 9.44
C GLY A 147 -7.63 5.57 8.97
N ALA A 148 -6.61 6.17 8.38
CA ALA A 148 -5.44 5.50 7.81
C ALA A 148 -4.42 5.04 8.85
N LYS A 149 -4.86 4.39 9.94
CA LYS A 149 -4.03 3.90 11.04
C LYS A 149 -3.53 2.48 10.75
N SER A 150 -2.56 2.01 11.55
CA SER A 150 -2.03 0.63 11.54
C SER A 150 -1.33 0.21 10.24
N PRO A 151 -0.20 0.84 9.85
CA PRO A 151 0.60 0.43 8.69
C PRO A 151 0.86 -1.08 8.60
N PRO A 152 1.10 -1.81 9.72
CA PRO A 152 1.33 -3.25 9.68
C PRO A 152 0.18 -4.11 9.17
N THR A 153 -1.05 -3.58 9.08
CA THR A 153 -2.22 -4.36 8.62
C THR A 153 -3.04 -3.64 7.57
N ARG A 154 -2.56 -2.48 7.08
CA ARG A 154 -3.28 -1.63 6.14
C ARG A 154 -3.37 -2.25 4.75
N TRP A 155 -4.53 -2.11 4.14
CA TRP A 155 -4.77 -2.37 2.73
C TRP A 155 -4.57 -1.10 1.89
N GLY A 156 -3.76 -1.19 0.85
CA GLY A 156 -3.69 -0.24 -0.26
C GLY A 156 -4.29 -0.83 -1.52
N ARG A 157 -4.73 -0.01 -2.46
CA ARG A 157 -5.23 -0.49 -3.76
C ARG A 157 -4.08 -0.78 -4.71
N LEU A 158 -4.24 -1.83 -5.51
CA LEU A 158 -3.38 -2.08 -6.65
C LEU A 158 -3.78 -1.17 -7.83
N PRO A 159 -2.82 -0.76 -8.68
CA PRO A 159 -3.08 0.19 -9.76
C PRO A 159 -3.87 -0.41 -10.94
N PHE A 160 -3.72 -1.71 -11.20
CA PHE A 160 -4.45 -2.38 -12.28
C PHE A 160 -5.66 -3.12 -11.69
N ALA A 161 -6.66 -2.34 -11.28
CA ALA A 161 -7.81 -2.82 -10.53
C ALA A 161 -9.01 -1.89 -10.71
N SER A 162 -10.19 -2.40 -10.44
CA SER A 162 -11.41 -1.61 -10.35
C SER A 162 -11.72 -1.21 -8.91
N ASN A 163 -12.23 0.00 -8.71
CA ASN A 163 -12.80 0.46 -7.46
C ASN A 163 -14.33 0.41 -7.53
N GLY A 164 -14.91 -0.65 -6.99
CA GLY A 164 -16.36 -0.88 -6.98
C GLY A 164 -17.14 -0.03 -5.95
N LYS A 165 -16.57 1.08 -5.44
CA LYS A 165 -17.33 2.01 -4.56
C LYS A 165 -18.45 2.73 -5.31
N THR A 166 -18.27 2.99 -6.61
CA THR A 166 -19.20 3.67 -7.49
C THR A 166 -19.77 2.73 -8.55
N ASP A 167 -20.78 3.18 -9.29
CA ASP A 167 -21.34 2.51 -10.44
C ASP A 167 -21.49 3.55 -11.57
N PRO A 168 -20.77 3.43 -12.69
CA PRO A 168 -19.78 2.36 -12.96
C PRO A 168 -18.58 2.39 -12.01
N ALA A 169 -17.92 1.24 -11.86
CA ALA A 169 -16.70 1.14 -11.07
C ALA A 169 -15.58 2.00 -11.68
N PHE A 170 -14.78 2.64 -10.84
CA PHE A 170 -13.64 3.45 -11.30
C PHE A 170 -12.44 2.56 -11.58
N GLU A 171 -11.82 2.68 -12.74
CA GLU A 171 -10.55 2.02 -13.05
C GLU A 171 -9.41 2.78 -12.37
N CYS A 172 -8.72 2.10 -11.45
CA CYS A 172 -7.55 2.68 -10.79
C CYS A 172 -6.43 2.96 -11.80
N LYS A 173 -5.66 4.03 -11.58
CA LYS A 173 -4.60 4.45 -12.50
C LYS A 173 -3.29 4.63 -11.76
N LEU A 174 -2.21 4.08 -12.30
CA LEU A 174 -0.85 4.38 -11.87
C LEU A 174 -0.44 5.75 -12.44
N VAL A 175 -0.36 6.76 -11.57
CA VAL A 175 -0.07 8.16 -11.96
C VAL A 175 1.43 8.44 -11.93
N GLU A 176 2.12 8.00 -10.85
CA GLU A 176 3.57 8.09 -10.73
C GLU A 176 4.14 6.74 -10.26
N PHE A 177 5.31 6.38 -10.80
CA PHE A 177 5.98 5.15 -10.44
C PHE A 177 7.50 5.30 -10.46
N HIS A 178 8.07 5.47 -9.27
CA HIS A 178 9.48 5.64 -9.01
C HIS A 178 9.93 4.72 -7.87
N PRO A 179 9.93 3.38 -8.06
CA PRO A 179 10.23 2.42 -7.00
C PRO A 179 11.69 2.50 -6.51
N GLU A 180 12.57 3.14 -7.28
CA GLU A 180 13.95 3.49 -6.88
C GLU A 180 14.01 4.68 -5.92
N ARG A 181 12.96 5.52 -5.86
CA ARG A 181 12.86 6.63 -4.92
C ARG A 181 12.47 6.08 -3.57
N ARG A 182 13.46 5.88 -2.71
CA ARG A 182 13.29 5.28 -1.39
C ARG A 182 13.74 6.24 -0.29
N TYR A 183 13.17 6.09 0.89
CA TYR A 183 13.32 7.01 2.01
C TYR A 183 13.84 6.31 3.25
N THR A 184 14.80 6.95 3.90
CA THR A 184 15.27 6.53 5.23
C THR A 184 14.35 7.11 6.30
N ILE A 185 13.92 6.32 7.26
CA ILE A 185 13.31 6.85 8.48
C ILE A 185 14.43 7.31 9.41
N ASP A 186 14.63 8.62 9.55
CA ASP A 186 15.67 9.16 10.44
C ASP A 186 15.31 8.88 11.92
N ARG A 187 16.32 8.44 12.70
CA ARG A 187 16.19 8.25 14.15
C ARG A 187 15.92 9.54 14.91
N LYS A 188 16.20 10.71 14.31
CA LYS A 188 16.04 12.03 14.94
C LYS A 188 14.64 12.61 14.79
N SER A 189 13.81 12.12 13.87
CA SER A 189 12.46 12.64 13.61
C SER A 189 11.38 12.15 14.58
N THR A 190 11.75 11.38 15.62
CA THR A 190 10.83 10.79 16.61
C THR A 190 10.93 11.44 17.99
N ARG A 191 11.38 12.71 18.08
CA ARG A 191 11.38 13.51 19.32
C ARG A 191 10.35 14.60 19.28
#